data_163866e62919d77435fd262c8e5c573c
#
_entry.id   163866e62919d77435fd262c8e5c573c
#
_cell.length_a   1.000
_cell.length_b   1.000
_cell.length_c   1.000
_cell.angle_alpha   90.00
_cell.angle_beta   90.00
_cell.angle_gamma   90.00
#
_symmetry.space_group_name_H-M   'P 1'
#
loop_
_entity.id
_entity.type
_entity.pdbx_description
1 polymer ?
#
loop_
_entity_poly.entity_id
_entity_poly.type
_entity_poly.pdbx_seq_one_letter_code
_entity_poly.pdbx_strand_id
1 'polypeptide(L)'
;MSATSRSNALAERLEKGAQALAALASSLTPEQWQARIPHDNRKVGVVVHHVASVYPIEIQLAQGLGKGEPMKGVTWDGINEMNAGHAKDNDGATKEETIALLKRNSADAAAAIRKLTDAELDSAATASLYDDAPLTCQFFLEDHAVRHSYHHLGRIKAALGLG
;
A
#
# COMPACT_ATOMS: atom_id res chain seq x y z
N MET A 1 -12.33 4.20 21.80
CA MET A 1 -11.10 4.85 22.31
C MET A 1 -10.73 5.98 21.35
N SER A 2 -10.25 7.12 21.88
CA SER A 2 -9.80 8.23 21.05
C SER A 2 -8.48 7.86 20.37
N ALA A 3 -8.34 8.23 19.10
CA ALA A 3 -7.09 8.02 18.34
C ALA A 3 -5.93 8.74 19.04
N THR A 4 -4.75 8.10 19.12
CA THR A 4 -3.54 8.74 19.65
C THR A 4 -2.97 9.72 18.62
N SER A 5 -2.08 10.61 19.06
CA SER A 5 -1.42 11.53 18.12
C SER A 5 -0.56 10.76 17.09
N ARG A 6 0.04 9.62 17.47
CA ARG A 6 0.86 8.77 16.60
C ARG A 6 0.03 8.08 15.53
N SER A 7 -1.08 7.42 15.93
CA SER A 7 -1.97 6.75 14.97
C SER A 7 -2.62 7.75 14.00
N ASN A 8 -3.00 8.93 14.47
CA ASN A 8 -3.48 10.00 13.59
C ASN A 8 -2.42 10.43 12.56
N ALA A 9 -1.18 10.68 13.00
CA ALA A 9 -0.10 11.09 12.12
C ALA A 9 0.25 10.02 11.07
N LEU A 10 0.18 8.74 11.42
CA LEU A 10 0.34 7.62 10.47
C LEU A 10 -0.78 7.61 9.43
N ALA A 11 -2.03 7.70 9.87
CA ALA A 11 -3.19 7.71 9.00
C ALA A 11 -3.17 8.90 8.03
N GLU A 12 -2.85 10.11 8.51
CA GLU A 12 -2.73 11.30 7.67
C GLU A 12 -1.65 11.18 6.61
N ARG A 13 -0.51 10.57 6.93
CA ARG A 13 0.56 10.32 5.94
C ARG A 13 0.13 9.33 4.87
N LEU A 14 -0.58 8.26 5.25
CA LEU A 14 -1.15 7.31 4.30
C LEU A 14 -2.15 8.01 3.36
N GLU A 15 -3.09 8.78 3.92
CA GLU A 15 -4.09 9.50 3.15
C GLU A 15 -3.46 10.50 2.16
N LYS A 16 -2.44 11.25 2.60
CA LYS A 16 -1.71 12.18 1.71
C LYS A 16 -1.05 11.45 0.54
N GLY A 17 -0.43 10.30 0.79
CA GLY A 17 0.17 9.48 -0.26
C GLY A 17 -0.87 8.96 -1.26
N ALA A 18 -1.98 8.43 -0.76
CA ALA A 18 -3.07 7.94 -1.59
C ALA A 18 -3.74 9.07 -2.41
N GLN A 19 -3.93 10.25 -1.80
CA GLN A 19 -4.46 11.43 -2.48
C GLN A 19 -3.53 11.91 -3.61
N ALA A 20 -2.22 11.94 -3.36
CA ALA A 20 -1.23 12.31 -4.38
C ALA A 20 -1.22 11.31 -5.55
N LEU A 21 -1.30 10.00 -5.27
CA LEU A 21 -1.39 8.98 -6.31
C LEU A 21 -2.70 9.07 -7.10
N ALA A 22 -3.83 9.31 -6.41
CA ALA A 22 -5.13 9.51 -7.07
C ALA A 22 -5.16 10.76 -7.95
N ALA A 23 -4.55 11.85 -7.51
CA ALA A 23 -4.42 13.09 -8.29
C ALA A 23 -3.58 12.86 -9.56
N LEU A 24 -2.43 12.19 -9.43
CA LEU A 24 -1.64 11.80 -10.61
C LEU A 24 -2.46 10.93 -11.54
N ALA A 25 -3.06 9.85 -11.06
CA ALA A 25 -3.86 8.92 -11.86
C ALA A 25 -4.97 9.64 -12.63
N SER A 26 -5.65 10.60 -11.98
CA SER A 26 -6.72 11.39 -12.60
C SER A 26 -6.22 12.28 -13.76
N SER A 27 -4.98 12.75 -13.69
CA SER A 27 -4.38 13.64 -14.71
C SER A 27 -3.79 12.90 -15.92
N LEU A 28 -3.59 11.59 -15.83
CA LEU A 28 -2.97 10.80 -16.89
C LEU A 28 -3.87 10.70 -18.13
N THR A 29 -3.23 10.75 -19.31
CA THR A 29 -3.93 10.43 -20.57
C THR A 29 -4.21 8.93 -20.66
N PRO A 30 -5.10 8.48 -21.59
CA PRO A 30 -5.30 7.06 -21.85
C PRO A 30 -4.00 6.33 -22.23
N GLU A 31 -3.15 6.97 -23.01
CA GLU A 31 -1.85 6.41 -23.43
C GLU A 31 -0.90 6.25 -22.26
N GLN A 32 -0.83 7.25 -21.36
CA GLN A 32 -0.03 7.19 -20.15
C GLN A 32 -0.54 6.11 -19.20
N TRP A 33 -1.85 5.92 -19.09
CA TRP A 33 -2.47 4.87 -18.29
C TRP A 33 -2.07 3.47 -18.76
N GLN A 34 -1.94 3.27 -20.07
CA GLN A 34 -1.53 2.01 -20.70
C GLN A 34 0.00 1.86 -20.82
N ALA A 35 0.77 2.91 -20.57
CA ALA A 35 2.23 2.84 -20.65
C ALA A 35 2.78 1.82 -19.64
N ARG A 36 3.88 1.15 -20.03
CA ARG A 36 4.53 0.16 -19.16
C ARG A 36 5.68 0.76 -18.37
N ILE A 37 5.77 0.39 -17.11
CA ILE A 37 6.87 0.83 -16.23
C ILE A 37 8.12 0.00 -16.58
N PRO A 38 9.26 0.64 -16.88
CA PRO A 38 10.51 -0.06 -17.15
C PRO A 38 10.89 -1.02 -16.01
N HIS A 39 11.48 -2.16 -16.39
CA HIS A 39 11.89 -3.26 -15.49
C HIS A 39 10.76 -4.01 -14.77
N ASP A 40 9.64 -3.36 -14.52
CA ASP A 40 8.44 -3.94 -13.92
C ASP A 40 7.54 -4.58 -14.99
N ASN A 41 7.50 -3.94 -16.16
CA ASN A 41 6.67 -4.30 -17.31
C ASN A 41 5.15 -4.26 -17.07
N ARG A 42 4.67 -3.90 -15.88
CA ARG A 42 3.24 -3.67 -15.62
C ARG A 42 2.80 -2.33 -16.21
N LYS A 43 1.56 -2.25 -16.66
CA LYS A 43 0.95 -0.97 -17.05
C LYS A 43 0.84 -0.04 -15.84
N VAL A 44 0.92 1.26 -16.07
CA VAL A 44 0.71 2.28 -15.02
C VAL A 44 -0.61 2.04 -14.30
N GLY A 45 -1.70 1.82 -15.03
CA GLY A 45 -3.02 1.53 -14.45
C GLY A 45 -3.04 0.30 -13.55
N VAL A 46 -2.34 -0.77 -13.94
CA VAL A 46 -2.20 -1.99 -13.13
C VAL A 46 -1.46 -1.72 -11.83
N VAL A 47 -0.43 -0.88 -11.88
CA VAL A 47 0.34 -0.51 -10.67
C VAL A 47 -0.49 0.35 -9.72
N VAL A 48 -1.28 1.30 -10.23
CA VAL A 48 -2.21 2.07 -9.38
C VAL A 48 -3.26 1.15 -8.76
N HIS A 49 -3.82 0.21 -9.55
CA HIS A 49 -4.78 -0.77 -9.05
C HIS A 49 -4.17 -1.70 -7.99
N HIS A 50 -2.91 -2.11 -8.18
CA HIS A 50 -2.18 -2.89 -7.17
C HIS A 50 -2.12 -2.13 -5.83
N VAL A 51 -1.68 -0.87 -5.82
CA VAL A 51 -1.64 -0.06 -4.59
C VAL A 51 -3.03 0.01 -3.95
N ALA A 52 -4.06 0.25 -4.74
CA ALA A 52 -5.43 0.32 -4.24
C ALA A 52 -5.90 -0.99 -3.57
N SER A 53 -5.52 -2.14 -4.13
CA SER A 53 -6.02 -3.46 -3.71
C SER A 53 -5.28 -4.07 -2.52
N VAL A 54 -4.04 -3.65 -2.22
CA VAL A 54 -3.24 -4.28 -1.14
C VAL A 54 -3.44 -3.66 0.23
N TYR A 55 -4.02 -2.46 0.36
CA TYR A 55 -4.25 -1.82 1.66
C TYR A 55 -4.93 -2.73 2.70
N PRO A 56 -6.00 -3.48 2.37
CA PRO A 56 -6.63 -4.37 3.34
C PRO A 56 -5.68 -5.44 3.89
N ILE A 57 -4.81 -6.00 3.03
CA ILE A 57 -3.83 -7.02 3.41
C ILE A 57 -2.77 -6.43 4.33
N GLU A 58 -2.21 -5.27 3.96
CA GLU A 58 -1.19 -4.58 4.75
C GLU A 58 -1.71 -4.20 6.13
N ILE A 59 -2.94 -3.71 6.22
CA ILE A 59 -3.57 -3.37 7.51
C ILE A 59 -3.82 -4.61 8.35
N GLN A 60 -4.28 -5.71 7.75
CA GLN A 60 -4.48 -6.96 8.47
C GLN A 60 -3.19 -7.49 9.08
N LEU A 61 -2.08 -7.48 8.31
CA LEU A 61 -0.76 -7.91 8.79
C LEU A 61 -0.25 -6.99 9.91
N ALA A 62 -0.40 -5.68 9.76
CA ALA A 62 -0.03 -4.71 10.80
C ALA A 62 -0.82 -4.92 12.10
N GLN A 63 -2.12 -5.15 12.00
CA GLN A 63 -2.97 -5.43 13.16
C GLN A 63 -2.60 -6.73 13.87
N GLY A 64 -2.18 -7.76 13.13
CA GLY A 64 -1.63 -8.99 13.71
C GLY A 64 -0.37 -8.70 14.55
N LEU A 65 0.59 -7.97 13.99
CA LEU A 65 1.79 -7.53 14.72
C LEU A 65 1.42 -6.70 15.96
N GLY A 66 0.45 -5.80 15.84
CA GLY A 66 -0.06 -4.99 16.96
C GLY A 66 -0.62 -5.83 18.12
N LYS A 67 -1.15 -7.01 17.85
CA LYS A 67 -1.59 -7.99 18.85
C LYS A 67 -0.47 -8.91 19.35
N GLY A 68 0.75 -8.74 18.87
CA GLY A 68 1.87 -9.64 19.16
C GLY A 68 1.81 -10.96 18.42
N GLU A 69 1.00 -11.07 17.36
CA GLU A 69 0.89 -12.26 16.52
C GLU A 69 2.01 -12.30 15.49
N PRO A 70 2.82 -13.39 15.43
CA PRO A 70 3.86 -13.52 14.40
C PRO A 70 3.28 -13.54 12.98
N MET A 71 3.91 -12.79 12.06
CA MET A 71 3.64 -12.90 10.64
C MET A 71 4.32 -14.16 10.11
N LYS A 72 3.55 -15.17 9.71
CA LYS A 72 4.07 -16.47 9.27
C LYS A 72 3.71 -16.73 7.80
N GLY A 73 4.63 -17.34 7.08
CA GLY A 73 4.39 -17.81 5.70
C GLY A 73 4.29 -16.70 4.65
N VAL A 74 4.56 -15.46 5.01
CA VAL A 74 4.69 -14.36 4.05
C VAL A 74 6.13 -14.34 3.56
N THR A 75 6.32 -14.52 2.26
CA THR A 75 7.63 -14.56 1.62
C THR A 75 7.67 -13.64 0.40
N TRP A 76 8.86 -13.19 0.00
CA TRP A 76 9.02 -12.38 -1.20
C TRP A 76 8.57 -13.12 -2.45
N ASP A 77 8.82 -14.42 -2.55
CA ASP A 77 8.36 -15.24 -3.67
C ASP A 77 6.83 -15.30 -3.73
N GLY A 78 6.16 -15.52 -2.59
CA GLY A 78 4.70 -15.49 -2.51
C GLY A 78 4.12 -14.11 -2.87
N ILE A 79 4.76 -13.03 -2.45
CA ILE A 79 4.38 -11.67 -2.84
C ILE A 79 4.55 -11.45 -4.36
N ASN A 80 5.65 -11.92 -4.93
CA ASN A 80 5.91 -11.80 -6.36
C ASN A 80 4.89 -12.61 -7.19
N GLU A 81 4.53 -13.82 -6.76
CA GLU A 81 3.47 -14.62 -7.38
C GLU A 81 2.10 -13.93 -7.30
N MET A 82 1.75 -13.40 -6.13
CA MET A 82 0.51 -12.64 -5.94
C MET A 82 0.47 -11.41 -6.86
N ASN A 83 1.58 -10.67 -6.96
CA ASN A 83 1.69 -9.50 -7.82
C ASN A 83 1.59 -9.85 -9.31
N ALA A 84 2.17 -10.97 -9.73
CA ALA A 84 2.07 -11.45 -11.11
C ALA A 84 0.63 -11.89 -11.45
N GLY A 85 -0.03 -12.60 -10.55
CA GLY A 85 -1.45 -12.96 -10.68
C GLY A 85 -2.33 -11.72 -10.76
N HIS A 86 -2.16 -10.79 -9.82
CA HIS A 86 -2.88 -9.52 -9.84
C HIS A 86 -2.69 -8.75 -11.15
N ALA A 87 -1.47 -8.68 -11.67
CA ALA A 87 -1.19 -7.98 -12.92
C ALA A 87 -1.90 -8.59 -14.11
N LYS A 88 -1.98 -9.93 -14.15
CA LYS A 88 -2.70 -10.66 -15.20
C LYS A 88 -4.20 -10.42 -15.11
N ASP A 89 -4.76 -10.53 -13.91
CA ASP A 89 -6.20 -10.45 -13.70
C ASP A 89 -6.75 -9.02 -13.88
N ASN A 90 -5.89 -8.00 -13.70
CA ASN A 90 -6.27 -6.59 -13.74
C ASN A 90 -5.60 -5.82 -14.89
N ASP A 91 -5.16 -6.50 -15.96
CA ASP A 91 -4.52 -5.84 -17.12
C ASP A 91 -5.47 -4.86 -17.83
N GLY A 92 -6.79 -5.05 -17.70
CA GLY A 92 -7.84 -4.19 -18.23
C GLY A 92 -8.43 -3.19 -17.23
N ALA A 93 -7.82 -2.99 -16.06
CA ALA A 93 -8.35 -2.11 -15.01
C ALA A 93 -8.62 -0.69 -15.53
N THR A 94 -9.85 -0.20 -15.36
CA THR A 94 -10.23 1.15 -15.78
C THR A 94 -9.73 2.18 -14.78
N LYS A 95 -9.48 3.41 -15.27
CA LYS A 95 -9.00 4.50 -14.42
C LYS A 95 -10.02 4.87 -13.34
N GLU A 96 -11.28 4.98 -13.72
CA GLU A 96 -12.38 5.39 -12.85
C GLU A 96 -12.58 4.41 -11.70
N GLU A 97 -12.69 3.12 -11.99
CA GLU A 97 -12.85 2.07 -10.98
C GLU A 97 -11.64 1.96 -10.06
N THR A 98 -10.45 2.08 -10.64
CA THR A 98 -9.18 2.04 -9.89
C THR A 98 -9.05 3.21 -8.92
N ILE A 99 -9.37 4.43 -9.34
CA ILE A 99 -9.34 5.61 -8.46
C ILE A 99 -10.40 5.50 -7.36
N ALA A 100 -11.59 5.00 -7.68
CA ALA A 100 -12.63 4.76 -6.70
C ALA A 100 -12.19 3.71 -5.65
N LEU A 101 -11.56 2.62 -6.10
CA LEU A 101 -10.98 1.60 -5.21
C LEU A 101 -9.89 2.18 -4.32
N LEU A 102 -8.95 2.96 -4.89
CA LEU A 102 -7.87 3.60 -4.15
C LEU A 102 -8.40 4.51 -3.03
N LYS A 103 -9.36 5.37 -3.35
CA LYS A 103 -9.98 6.27 -2.38
C LYS A 103 -10.68 5.53 -1.24
N ARG A 104 -11.47 4.50 -1.58
CA ARG A 104 -12.20 3.71 -0.59
C ARG A 104 -11.23 2.97 0.33
N ASN A 105 -10.34 2.17 -0.24
CA ASN A 105 -9.45 1.31 0.54
C ASN A 105 -8.43 2.10 1.37
N SER A 106 -7.95 3.25 0.87
CA SER A 106 -7.06 4.11 1.67
C SER A 106 -7.81 4.79 2.82
N ALA A 107 -9.07 5.18 2.64
CA ALA A 107 -9.89 5.72 3.73
C ALA A 107 -10.16 4.67 4.81
N ASP A 108 -10.50 3.44 4.40
CA ASP A 108 -10.71 2.33 5.33
C ASP A 108 -9.42 1.96 6.09
N ALA A 109 -8.28 1.95 5.38
CA ALA A 109 -6.97 1.73 5.99
C ALA A 109 -6.62 2.82 7.02
N ALA A 110 -6.80 4.09 6.68
CA ALA A 110 -6.57 5.21 7.59
C ALA A 110 -7.49 5.14 8.82
N ALA A 111 -8.76 4.79 8.62
CA ALA A 111 -9.72 4.60 9.73
C ALA A 111 -9.30 3.44 10.65
N ALA A 112 -8.75 2.35 10.10
CA ALA A 112 -8.22 1.24 10.87
C ALA A 112 -6.98 1.63 11.66
N ILE A 113 -6.04 2.36 11.05
CA ILE A 113 -4.82 2.86 11.72
C ILE A 113 -5.18 3.76 12.90
N ARG A 114 -6.16 4.67 12.75
CA ARG A 114 -6.61 5.58 13.83
C ARG A 114 -7.14 4.86 15.06
N LYS A 115 -7.53 3.58 14.93
CA LYS A 115 -8.01 2.77 16.06
C LYS A 115 -6.89 2.12 16.86
N LEU A 116 -5.66 2.11 16.34
CA LEU A 116 -4.51 1.51 17.01
C LEU A 116 -4.08 2.39 18.19
N THR A 117 -3.79 1.74 19.30
CA THR A 117 -3.20 2.35 20.49
C THR A 117 -1.68 2.46 20.35
N ASP A 118 -1.04 3.30 21.15
CA ASP A 118 0.42 3.38 21.17
C ASP A 118 1.06 2.05 21.59
N ALA A 119 0.43 1.30 22.50
CA ALA A 119 0.89 -0.02 22.89
C ALA A 119 0.84 -1.03 21.73
N GLU A 120 -0.19 -1.00 20.90
CA GLU A 120 -0.27 -1.83 19.68
C GLU A 120 0.75 -1.39 18.63
N LEU A 121 0.98 -0.09 18.48
CA LEU A 121 2.00 0.43 17.55
C LEU A 121 3.42 0.01 17.98
N ASP A 122 3.70 -0.06 19.29
CA ASP A 122 4.98 -0.49 19.84
C ASP A 122 5.12 -2.01 19.95
N SER A 123 4.02 -2.76 19.82
CA SER A 123 4.04 -4.22 19.87
C SER A 123 4.89 -4.79 18.73
N ALA A 124 5.78 -5.72 19.05
CA ALA A 124 6.68 -6.37 18.10
C ALA A 124 6.44 -7.88 18.09
N ALA A 125 6.47 -8.45 16.89
CA ALA A 125 6.43 -9.89 16.69
C ALA A 125 7.32 -10.26 15.49
N THR A 126 7.68 -11.54 15.37
CA THR A 126 8.52 -12.00 14.25
C THR A 126 7.79 -11.89 12.92
N ALA A 127 8.51 -11.46 11.90
CA ALA A 127 7.97 -11.27 10.56
C ALA A 127 8.75 -12.12 9.54
N SER A 128 8.12 -13.18 9.02
CA SER A 128 8.74 -14.11 8.08
C SER A 128 9.23 -13.46 6.78
N LEU A 129 8.61 -12.33 6.39
CA LEU A 129 9.06 -11.53 5.24
C LEU A 129 10.46 -10.92 5.43
N TYR A 130 10.93 -10.80 6.67
CA TYR A 130 12.22 -10.20 7.08
C TYR A 130 13.07 -11.17 7.90
N ASP A 131 13.12 -12.44 7.48
CA ASP A 131 13.90 -13.50 8.14
C ASP A 131 13.61 -13.62 9.64
N ASP A 132 12.33 -13.55 9.99
CA ASP A 132 11.82 -13.61 11.37
C ASP A 132 12.35 -12.50 12.31
N ALA A 133 12.79 -11.37 11.74
CA ALA A 133 13.13 -10.20 12.57
C ALA A 133 11.92 -9.74 13.38
N PRO A 134 12.09 -9.40 14.68
CA PRO A 134 11.03 -8.84 15.49
C PRO A 134 10.79 -7.37 15.11
N LEU A 135 9.71 -7.13 14.37
CA LEU A 135 9.34 -5.79 13.87
C LEU A 135 8.09 -5.28 14.55
N THR A 136 8.05 -3.97 14.82
CA THR A 136 6.87 -3.35 15.40
C THR A 136 5.76 -3.17 14.37
N CYS A 137 4.52 -3.13 14.85
CA CYS A 137 3.35 -2.76 14.05
C CYS A 137 3.58 -1.42 13.35
N GLN A 138 4.11 -0.41 14.06
CA GLN A 138 4.38 0.90 13.46
C GLN A 138 5.38 0.82 12.32
N PHE A 139 6.50 0.10 12.50
CA PHE A 139 7.49 -0.06 11.42
C PHE A 139 6.86 -0.67 10.17
N PHE A 140 6.07 -1.73 10.34
CA PHE A 140 5.42 -2.40 9.22
C PHE A 140 4.43 -1.46 8.50
N LEU A 141 3.64 -0.69 9.25
CA LEU A 141 2.75 0.33 8.68
C LEU A 141 3.53 1.38 7.86
N GLU A 142 4.65 1.85 8.37
CA GLU A 142 5.46 2.86 7.68
C GLU A 142 6.14 2.30 6.43
N ASP A 143 6.72 1.11 6.51
CA ASP A 143 7.46 0.50 5.40
C ASP A 143 6.53 -0.02 4.29
N HIS A 144 5.33 -0.46 4.63
CA HIS A 144 4.35 -0.95 3.65
C HIS A 144 3.24 0.06 3.40
N ALA A 145 2.26 0.18 4.26
CA ALA A 145 1.03 0.90 3.97
C ALA A 145 1.25 2.40 3.68
N VAL A 146 2.05 3.10 4.50
CA VAL A 146 2.31 4.54 4.31
C VAL A 146 3.18 4.78 3.09
N ARG A 147 4.28 4.03 2.95
CA ARG A 147 5.25 4.24 1.87
C ARG A 147 4.72 3.81 0.50
N HIS A 148 3.77 2.88 0.45
CA HIS A 148 3.36 2.21 -0.78
C HIS A 148 2.93 3.18 -1.89
N SER A 149 2.00 4.08 -1.59
CA SER A 149 1.56 5.09 -2.56
C SER A 149 2.69 5.99 -3.03
N TYR A 150 3.55 6.45 -2.12
CA TYR A 150 4.69 7.31 -2.46
C TYR A 150 5.71 6.60 -3.33
N HIS A 151 6.02 5.34 -3.01
CA HIS A 151 6.94 4.52 -3.80
C HIS A 151 6.48 4.38 -5.26
N HIS A 152 5.23 3.99 -5.44
CA HIS A 152 4.69 3.82 -6.79
C HIS A 152 4.42 5.15 -7.51
N LEU A 153 4.05 6.21 -6.79
CA LEU A 153 3.95 7.56 -7.34
C LEU A 153 5.28 8.00 -7.98
N GLY A 154 6.40 7.82 -7.24
CA GLY A 154 7.73 8.16 -7.75
C GLY A 154 8.11 7.32 -8.98
N ARG A 155 7.85 6.02 -8.95
CA ARG A 155 8.13 5.12 -10.09
C ARG A 155 7.32 5.48 -11.35
N ILE A 156 6.04 5.79 -11.18
CA ILE A 156 5.17 6.20 -12.30
C ILE A 156 5.66 7.52 -12.89
N LYS A 157 5.95 8.51 -12.05
CA LYS A 157 6.49 9.79 -12.51
C LYS A 157 7.79 9.61 -13.30
N ALA A 158 8.72 8.83 -12.77
CA ALA A 158 9.99 8.54 -13.45
C ALA A 158 9.77 7.83 -14.81
N ALA A 159 8.87 6.85 -14.86
CA ALA A 159 8.57 6.12 -16.10
C ALA A 159 7.94 7.00 -17.18
N LEU A 160 7.15 8.00 -16.77
CA LEU A 160 6.46 8.91 -17.68
C LEU A 160 7.21 10.23 -17.93
N GLY A 161 8.39 10.43 -17.33
CA GLY A 161 9.15 11.68 -17.44
C GLY A 161 8.44 12.88 -16.81
N LEU A 162 7.64 12.65 -15.78
CA LEU A 162 6.94 13.68 -15.04
C LEU A 162 7.78 14.06 -13.80
N GLY A 163 8.32 15.25 -13.79
CA GLY A 163 9.14 15.81 -12.71
C GLY A 163 8.33 16.21 -11.47
#